data_9cc68ac366830467a8b8796b1cc2c72e
#
_entry.id   9cc68ac366830467a8b8796b1cc2c72e
#
_cell.length_a   1.000
_cell.length_b   1.000
_cell.length_c   1.000
_cell.angle_alpha   90.00
_cell.angle_beta   90.00
_cell.angle_gamma   90.00
#
_symmetry.space_group_name_H-M   'P 1'
#
loop_
_entity.id
_entity.type
_entity.pdbx_description
1 polymer ?
#
loop_
_entity_poly.entity_id
_entity_poly.type
_entity_poly.pdbx_seq_one_letter_code
_entity_poly.pdbx_strand_id
1 'polypeptide(L)'
;MVIKPSVNTTLSGLSANGSVILRHPRWADFDYWVALRKENQTYLQPWEPEWNAKHLTRLSYRSRLGRFKKMVSGGDAYPFHIFRASDDRLIGACNITHIERGVAQSSKLGYWIGEHYARQGFARASVTAACKFCFESLGLHRVEAAVQSDNLASIKVLEHVGFQQEGTARDYLKINGKWQDHVVYAKLSGD
;
A
#
# COMPACT_ATOMS: atom_id res chain seq x y z
N MET A 1 8.84 -13.11 21.35
CA MET A 1 8.46 -11.70 21.70
C MET A 1 8.42 -10.91 20.40
N VAL A 2 7.24 -10.59 19.88
CA VAL A 2 7.13 -9.80 18.62
C VAL A 2 7.49 -8.37 18.97
N ILE A 3 8.60 -7.88 18.40
CA ILE A 3 9.03 -6.48 18.57
C ILE A 3 8.00 -5.60 17.85
N LYS A 4 7.35 -4.66 18.57
CA LYS A 4 6.45 -3.67 17.93
C LYS A 4 7.27 -2.77 17.01
N PRO A 5 7.04 -2.82 15.68
CA PRO A 5 7.72 -1.91 14.77
C PRO A 5 7.37 -0.45 15.08
N SER A 6 8.33 0.44 14.90
CA SER A 6 8.21 1.85 15.24
C SER A 6 7.95 2.70 13.98
N VAL A 7 7.69 3.99 14.18
CA VAL A 7 7.62 4.99 13.10
C VAL A 7 8.93 5.16 12.29
N ASN A 8 10.02 4.53 12.73
CA ASN A 8 11.30 4.50 12.02
C ASN A 8 11.49 3.21 11.19
N THR A 9 10.49 2.31 11.16
CA THR A 9 10.56 1.09 10.34
C THR A 9 10.76 1.44 8.87
N THR A 10 11.76 0.82 8.26
CA THR A 10 12.09 0.93 6.84
C THR A 10 12.16 -0.46 6.25
N LEU A 11 11.54 -0.65 5.07
CA LEU A 11 11.58 -1.89 4.32
C LEU A 11 12.34 -1.66 3.01
N SER A 12 12.93 -2.69 2.46
CA SER A 12 13.57 -2.64 1.15
C SER A 12 13.10 -3.79 0.27
N GLY A 13 12.98 -3.52 -1.02
CA GLY A 13 12.62 -4.51 -2.02
C GLY A 13 13.48 -4.36 -3.27
N LEU A 14 13.69 -5.46 -3.98
CA LEU A 14 14.51 -5.50 -5.20
C LEU A 14 13.63 -5.82 -6.42
N SER A 15 13.80 -5.05 -7.48
CA SER A 15 13.25 -5.33 -8.81
C SER A 15 14.35 -5.43 -9.85
N ALA A 16 14.03 -5.88 -11.06
CA ALA A 16 14.98 -5.91 -12.17
C ALA A 16 15.51 -4.51 -12.56
N ASN A 17 14.74 -3.47 -12.29
CA ASN A 17 15.07 -2.08 -12.61
C ASN A 17 15.56 -1.26 -11.40
N GLY A 18 16.01 -1.92 -10.33
CA GLY A 18 16.56 -1.29 -9.15
C GLY A 18 15.78 -1.58 -7.86
N SER A 19 16.24 -0.99 -6.78
CA SER A 19 15.67 -1.20 -5.45
C SER A 19 14.64 -0.14 -5.09
N VAL A 20 13.72 -0.52 -4.19
CA VAL A 20 12.80 0.41 -3.53
C VAL A 20 13.05 0.44 -2.03
N ILE A 21 12.82 1.60 -1.45
CA ILE A 21 12.79 1.82 0.00
C ILE A 21 11.38 2.22 0.38
N LEU A 22 10.80 1.54 1.36
CA LEU A 22 9.51 1.87 1.92
C LEU A 22 9.75 2.43 3.33
N ARG A 23 9.36 3.66 3.56
CA ARG A 23 9.41 4.29 4.88
C ARG A 23 8.14 5.05 5.19
N HIS A 24 7.88 5.27 6.47
CA HIS A 24 6.71 6.05 6.86
C HIS A 24 6.75 7.48 6.29
N PRO A 25 5.57 8.00 5.88
CA PRO A 25 5.43 9.37 5.39
C PRO A 25 5.91 10.39 6.44
N ARG A 26 6.62 11.43 5.96
CA ARG A 26 7.14 12.53 6.77
C ARG A 26 6.60 13.86 6.26
N TRP A 27 6.67 14.89 7.09
CA TRP A 27 6.24 16.24 6.68
C TRP A 27 7.03 16.75 5.46
N ALA A 28 8.31 16.49 5.39
CA ALA A 28 9.17 16.87 4.27
C ALA A 28 8.77 16.22 2.92
N ASP A 29 7.97 15.16 2.94
CA ASP A 29 7.52 14.49 1.71
C ASP A 29 6.34 15.22 1.04
N PHE A 30 5.75 16.21 1.69
CA PHE A 30 4.48 16.81 1.27
C PHE A 30 4.50 17.27 -0.19
N ASP A 31 5.47 18.08 -0.56
CA ASP A 31 5.51 18.70 -1.90
C ASP A 31 5.73 17.65 -3.00
N TYR A 32 6.60 16.66 -2.74
CA TYR A 32 6.81 15.52 -3.65
C TYR A 32 5.56 14.64 -3.78
N TRP A 33 4.88 14.38 -2.65
CA TRP A 33 3.65 13.59 -2.65
C TRP A 33 2.53 14.31 -3.40
N VAL A 34 2.34 15.62 -3.21
CA VAL A 34 1.34 16.41 -3.93
C VAL A 34 1.62 16.43 -5.42
N ALA A 35 2.88 16.66 -5.83
CA ALA A 35 3.28 16.65 -7.23
C ALA A 35 2.96 15.31 -7.89
N LEU A 36 3.43 14.21 -7.29
CA LEU A 36 3.19 12.85 -7.80
C LEU A 36 1.70 12.52 -7.88
N ARG A 37 0.89 12.94 -6.88
CA ARG A 37 -0.55 12.71 -6.88
C ARG A 37 -1.25 13.49 -8.01
N LYS A 38 -0.90 14.76 -8.21
CA LYS A 38 -1.47 15.60 -9.27
C LYS A 38 -1.13 15.07 -10.67
N GLU A 39 0.12 14.72 -10.91
CA GLU A 39 0.58 14.15 -12.18
C GLU A 39 -0.15 12.85 -12.54
N ASN A 40 -0.56 12.10 -11.52
CA ASN A 40 -1.17 10.79 -11.69
C ASN A 40 -2.68 10.76 -11.40
N GLN A 41 -3.35 11.91 -11.31
CA GLN A 41 -4.76 11.97 -10.95
C GLN A 41 -5.64 11.12 -11.89
N THR A 42 -5.53 11.31 -13.18
CA THR A 42 -6.31 10.58 -14.20
C THR A 42 -6.02 9.07 -14.15
N TYR A 43 -4.76 8.70 -13.92
CA TYR A 43 -4.31 7.30 -13.84
C TYR A 43 -4.80 6.59 -12.58
N LEU A 44 -4.84 7.29 -11.44
CA LEU A 44 -5.18 6.70 -10.14
C LEU A 44 -6.67 6.78 -9.80
N GLN A 45 -7.37 7.83 -10.26
CA GLN A 45 -8.76 8.11 -9.91
C GLN A 45 -9.72 6.92 -10.15
N PRO A 46 -9.58 6.11 -11.23
CA PRO A 46 -10.45 4.95 -11.45
C PRO A 46 -10.35 3.89 -10.35
N TRP A 47 -9.24 3.84 -9.62
CA TRP A 47 -8.91 2.79 -8.65
C TRP A 47 -8.99 3.25 -7.19
N GLU A 48 -9.36 4.50 -6.94
CA GLU A 48 -9.35 5.10 -5.61
C GLU A 48 -10.69 5.73 -5.23
N PRO A 49 -10.94 5.93 -3.92
CA PRO A 49 -12.04 6.78 -3.48
C PRO A 49 -11.98 8.17 -4.12
N GLU A 50 -13.12 8.81 -4.28
CA GLU A 50 -13.21 10.16 -4.83
C GLU A 50 -12.35 11.14 -4.03
N TRP A 51 -11.56 11.94 -4.76
CA TRP A 51 -10.72 12.95 -4.14
C TRP A 51 -11.51 14.22 -3.86
N ASN A 52 -11.64 14.58 -2.60
CA ASN A 52 -12.24 15.86 -2.24
C ASN A 52 -11.29 17.04 -2.53
N ALA A 53 -11.83 18.24 -2.66
CA ALA A 53 -11.08 19.46 -2.97
C ALA A 53 -9.92 19.77 -1.99
N LYS A 54 -10.00 19.26 -0.75
CA LYS A 54 -8.98 19.49 0.29
C LYS A 54 -7.97 18.35 0.38
N HIS A 55 -8.08 17.32 -0.47
CA HIS A 55 -7.25 16.10 -0.39
C HIS A 55 -5.74 16.40 -0.40
N LEU A 56 -5.29 17.33 -1.24
CA LEU A 56 -3.88 17.68 -1.45
C LEU A 56 -3.44 18.94 -0.70
N THR A 57 -4.12 19.34 0.38
CA THR A 57 -3.71 20.50 1.19
C THR A 57 -2.73 20.13 2.31
N ARG A 58 -1.88 21.09 2.72
CA ARG A 58 -0.97 20.91 3.86
C ARG A 58 -1.70 20.53 5.15
N LEU A 59 -2.89 21.09 5.38
CA LEU A 59 -3.70 20.78 6.56
C LEU A 59 -4.18 19.33 6.55
N SER A 60 -4.69 18.86 5.41
CA SER A 60 -5.11 17.46 5.23
C SER A 60 -3.93 16.50 5.40
N TYR A 61 -2.77 16.83 4.84
CA TYR A 61 -1.58 16.01 4.97
C TYR A 61 -1.07 15.94 6.41
N ARG A 62 -1.07 17.07 7.14
CA ARG A 62 -0.72 17.09 8.57
C ARG A 62 -1.66 16.20 9.40
N SER A 63 -2.96 16.30 9.16
CA SER A 63 -3.96 15.46 9.81
C SER A 63 -3.72 13.96 9.51
N ARG A 64 -3.40 13.63 8.24
CA ARG A 64 -3.03 12.28 7.81
C ARG A 64 -1.82 11.75 8.57
N LEU A 65 -0.74 12.53 8.69
CA LEU A 65 0.46 12.15 9.45
C LEU A 65 0.16 11.89 10.93
N GLY A 66 -0.66 12.75 11.55
CA GLY A 66 -1.09 12.56 12.94
C GLY A 66 -1.85 11.26 13.15
N ARG A 67 -2.78 10.94 12.23
CA ARG A 67 -3.52 9.66 12.23
C ARG A 67 -2.57 8.48 12.03
N PHE A 68 -1.66 8.55 11.05
CA PHE A 68 -0.68 7.50 10.79
C PHE A 68 0.19 7.21 12.01
N LYS A 69 0.69 8.26 12.69
CA LYS A 69 1.46 8.09 13.92
C LYS A 69 0.69 7.31 14.99
N LYS A 70 -0.59 7.63 15.19
CA LYS A 70 -1.45 6.90 16.15
C LYS A 70 -1.62 5.43 15.74
N MET A 71 -1.91 5.17 14.48
CA MET A 71 -2.12 3.80 13.96
C MET A 71 -0.85 2.95 14.10
N VAL A 72 0.32 3.51 13.76
CA VAL A 72 1.61 2.81 13.93
C VAL A 72 1.90 2.53 15.40
N SER A 73 1.68 3.51 16.28
CA SER A 73 1.88 3.34 17.73
C SER A 73 0.94 2.31 18.33
N GLY A 74 -0.31 2.22 17.84
CA GLY A 74 -1.29 1.19 18.21
C GLY A 74 -0.94 -0.19 17.67
N GLY A 75 -0.22 -0.25 16.55
CA GLY A 75 0.01 -1.50 15.80
C GLY A 75 -1.14 -1.85 14.88
N ASP A 76 -2.01 -0.87 14.54
CA ASP A 76 -3.25 -1.07 13.77
C ASP A 76 -3.01 -0.95 12.27
N ALA A 77 -1.96 -0.21 11.86
CA ALA A 77 -1.58 -0.04 10.47
C ALA A 77 -0.14 0.46 10.31
N TYR A 78 0.45 0.18 9.15
CA TYR A 78 1.78 0.64 8.74
C TYR A 78 1.71 1.24 7.34
N PRO A 79 1.47 2.56 7.22
CA PRO A 79 1.53 3.26 5.95
C PRO A 79 2.97 3.54 5.56
N PHE A 80 3.30 3.28 4.29
CA PHE A 80 4.62 3.56 3.72
C PHE A 80 4.50 4.38 2.45
N HIS A 81 5.39 5.34 2.27
CA HIS A 81 5.76 5.88 0.98
C HIS A 81 6.82 4.98 0.34
N ILE A 82 6.76 4.83 -0.98
CA ILE A 82 7.71 4.05 -1.78
C ILE A 82 8.66 5.02 -2.46
N PHE A 83 9.95 4.84 -2.23
CA PHE A 83 11.02 5.61 -2.85
C PHE A 83 11.83 4.71 -3.77
N ARG A 84 12.21 5.23 -4.94
CA ARG A 84 13.23 4.60 -5.78
C ARG A 84 14.60 4.85 -5.15
N ALA A 85 15.34 3.78 -4.84
CA ALA A 85 16.57 3.89 -4.05
C ALA A 85 17.72 4.61 -4.79
N SER A 86 17.71 4.63 -6.13
CA SER A 86 18.78 5.23 -6.93
C SER A 86 18.85 6.76 -6.84
N ASP A 87 17.75 7.43 -6.56
CA ASP A 87 17.63 8.89 -6.55
C ASP A 87 16.74 9.44 -5.44
N ASP A 88 16.34 8.59 -4.49
CA ASP A 88 15.42 8.90 -3.36
C ASP A 88 14.10 9.58 -3.81
N ARG A 89 13.64 9.28 -5.03
CA ARG A 89 12.41 9.85 -5.58
C ARG A 89 11.21 9.09 -5.06
N LEU A 90 10.23 9.81 -4.53
CA LEU A 90 8.93 9.27 -4.15
C LEU A 90 8.19 8.80 -5.43
N ILE A 91 7.84 7.52 -5.50
CA ILE A 91 7.22 6.90 -6.68
C ILE A 91 5.85 6.28 -6.41
N GLY A 92 5.42 6.17 -5.14
CA GLY A 92 4.15 5.55 -4.79
C GLY A 92 3.93 5.41 -3.30
N ALA A 93 2.96 4.58 -2.93
CA ALA A 93 2.72 4.20 -1.54
C ALA A 93 2.26 2.75 -1.42
N CYS A 94 2.53 2.15 -0.25
CA CYS A 94 2.09 0.82 0.13
C CYS A 94 1.62 0.88 1.58
N ASN A 95 0.38 0.48 1.85
CA ASN A 95 -0.24 0.61 3.16
C ASN A 95 -0.69 -0.77 3.65
N ILE A 96 -0.25 -1.13 4.84
CA ILE A 96 -0.74 -2.28 5.60
C ILE A 96 -1.75 -1.74 6.59
N THR A 97 -2.98 -2.21 6.53
CA THR A 97 -4.11 -1.70 7.32
C THR A 97 -4.94 -2.85 7.89
N HIS A 98 -5.91 -2.53 8.76
CA HIS A 98 -6.82 -3.52 9.34
C HIS A 98 -6.05 -4.71 9.89
N ILE A 99 -5.05 -4.43 10.74
CA ILE A 99 -4.29 -5.50 11.39
C ILE A 99 -5.15 -6.08 12.49
N GLU A 100 -5.54 -7.33 12.30
CA GLU A 100 -6.32 -8.10 13.25
C GLU A 100 -5.43 -9.17 13.90
N ARG A 101 -5.50 -9.22 15.23
CA ARG A 101 -4.79 -10.21 16.05
C ARG A 101 -5.74 -11.34 16.47
N GLY A 102 -5.36 -12.10 17.47
CA GLY A 102 -6.14 -13.22 17.97
C GLY A 102 -6.24 -14.35 16.95
N VAL A 103 -7.43 -14.79 16.63
CA VAL A 103 -7.68 -15.93 15.73
C VAL A 103 -7.51 -15.58 14.26
N ALA A 104 -7.65 -14.31 13.85
CA ALA A 104 -7.52 -13.88 12.46
C ALA A 104 -6.06 -13.78 12.00
N GLN A 105 -5.19 -13.15 12.79
CA GLN A 105 -3.77 -12.92 12.47
C GLN A 105 -3.58 -12.39 11.05
N SER A 106 -4.40 -11.38 10.66
CA SER A 106 -4.51 -10.92 9.28
C SER A 106 -4.28 -9.41 9.14
N SER A 107 -4.07 -8.98 7.89
CA SER A 107 -4.05 -7.56 7.50
C SER A 107 -4.53 -7.37 6.08
N LYS A 108 -4.88 -6.12 5.73
CA LYS A 108 -5.20 -5.70 4.35
C LYS A 108 -4.06 -4.88 3.78
N LEU A 109 -3.74 -5.13 2.52
CA LEU A 109 -2.70 -4.45 1.76
C LEU A 109 -3.32 -3.63 0.63
N GLY A 110 -2.93 -2.36 0.53
CA GLY A 110 -3.26 -1.49 -0.59
C GLY A 110 -2.01 -0.75 -1.06
N TYR A 111 -1.85 -0.58 -2.37
CA TYR A 111 -0.67 0.10 -2.93
C TYR A 111 -1.01 0.82 -4.24
N TRP A 112 -0.16 1.75 -4.60
CA TRP A 112 -0.16 2.40 -5.91
C TRP A 112 1.25 2.85 -6.28
N ILE A 113 1.51 2.95 -7.57
CA ILE A 113 2.75 3.47 -8.16
C ILE A 113 2.35 4.51 -9.22
N GLY A 114 3.10 5.60 -9.33
CA GLY A 114 2.91 6.56 -10.41
C GLY A 114 3.09 5.92 -11.79
N GLU A 115 2.30 6.34 -12.77
CA GLU A 115 2.23 5.75 -14.12
C GLU A 115 3.61 5.62 -14.79
N HIS A 116 4.42 6.66 -14.69
CA HIS A 116 5.79 6.67 -15.23
C HIS A 116 6.68 5.54 -14.66
N TYR A 117 6.38 5.05 -13.46
CA TYR A 117 7.11 3.96 -12.79
C TYR A 117 6.42 2.60 -12.90
N ALA A 118 5.28 2.55 -13.59
CA ALA A 118 4.57 1.29 -13.81
C ALA A 118 5.37 0.33 -14.71
N ARG A 119 5.06 -0.96 -14.61
CA ARG A 119 5.71 -2.03 -15.40
C ARG A 119 7.23 -2.18 -15.24
N GLN A 120 7.82 -1.51 -14.25
CA GLN A 120 9.25 -1.60 -13.92
C GLN A 120 9.56 -2.54 -12.73
N GLY A 121 8.56 -3.25 -12.22
CA GLY A 121 8.71 -4.19 -11.10
C GLY A 121 8.70 -3.54 -9.71
N PHE A 122 8.63 -2.20 -9.59
CA PHE A 122 8.64 -1.51 -8.30
C PHE A 122 7.44 -1.83 -7.43
N ALA A 123 6.22 -1.96 -8.01
CA ALA A 123 5.04 -2.38 -7.28
C ALA A 123 5.24 -3.78 -6.68
N ARG A 124 5.70 -4.74 -7.50
CA ARG A 124 5.99 -6.11 -7.04
C ARG A 124 7.01 -6.12 -5.91
N ALA A 125 8.14 -5.42 -6.07
CA ALA A 125 9.17 -5.33 -5.03
C ALA A 125 8.62 -4.76 -3.71
N SER A 126 7.77 -3.73 -3.80
CA SER A 126 7.13 -3.10 -2.62
C SER A 126 6.14 -4.03 -1.94
N VAL A 127 5.29 -4.72 -2.70
CA VAL A 127 4.31 -5.68 -2.15
C VAL A 127 5.04 -6.87 -1.52
N THR A 128 6.07 -7.41 -2.16
CA THR A 128 6.91 -8.48 -1.58
C THR A 128 7.53 -8.05 -0.25
N ALA A 129 8.12 -6.85 -0.18
CA ALA A 129 8.71 -6.33 1.07
C ALA A 129 7.66 -6.13 2.17
N ALA A 130 6.46 -5.66 1.81
CA ALA A 130 5.35 -5.50 2.75
C ALA A 130 4.83 -6.85 3.27
N CYS A 131 4.69 -7.87 2.42
CA CYS A 131 4.31 -9.23 2.85
C CYS A 131 5.36 -9.83 3.80
N LYS A 132 6.64 -9.72 3.45
CA LYS A 132 7.73 -10.16 4.32
C LYS A 132 7.66 -9.51 5.70
N PHE A 133 7.43 -8.19 5.75
CA PHE A 133 7.24 -7.48 7.01
C PHE A 133 6.02 -7.97 7.78
N CYS A 134 4.88 -8.22 7.13
CA CYS A 134 3.68 -8.77 7.77
C CYS A 134 3.96 -10.13 8.41
N PHE A 135 4.62 -11.03 7.71
CA PHE A 135 4.86 -12.40 8.20
C PHE A 135 6.00 -12.45 9.22
N GLU A 136 7.17 -11.89 8.91
CA GLU A 136 8.37 -12.05 9.73
C GLU A 136 8.41 -11.07 10.92
N SER A 137 7.99 -9.81 10.73
CA SER A 137 8.10 -8.80 11.79
C SER A 137 6.82 -8.66 12.60
N LEU A 138 5.66 -8.71 11.95
CA LEU A 138 4.37 -8.60 12.63
C LEU A 138 3.83 -9.96 13.09
N GLY A 139 4.37 -11.08 12.59
CA GLY A 139 3.93 -12.43 12.92
C GLY A 139 2.48 -12.70 12.49
N LEU A 140 2.05 -12.09 11.37
CA LEU A 140 0.74 -12.35 10.81
C LEU A 140 0.74 -13.65 10.01
N HIS A 141 -0.43 -14.29 9.95
CA HIS A 141 -0.64 -15.50 9.16
C HIS A 141 -1.10 -15.18 7.72
N ARG A 142 -1.82 -14.05 7.55
CA ARG A 142 -2.55 -13.76 6.31
C ARG A 142 -2.44 -12.28 5.92
N VAL A 143 -2.22 -12.04 4.63
CA VAL A 143 -2.29 -10.71 4.01
C VAL A 143 -3.34 -10.75 2.89
N GLU A 144 -4.32 -9.86 2.95
CA GLU A 144 -5.38 -9.73 1.96
C GLU A 144 -5.17 -8.51 1.07
N ALA A 145 -5.61 -8.61 -0.17
CA ALA A 145 -5.74 -7.48 -1.09
C ALA A 145 -7.03 -7.60 -1.89
N ALA A 146 -7.69 -6.47 -2.12
CA ALA A 146 -8.89 -6.42 -2.95
C ALA A 146 -8.64 -5.52 -4.15
N VAL A 147 -9.03 -5.96 -5.34
CA VAL A 147 -8.76 -5.27 -6.60
C VAL A 147 -9.99 -5.35 -7.51
N GLN A 148 -10.30 -4.27 -8.24
CA GLN A 148 -11.34 -4.32 -9.27
C GLN A 148 -10.92 -5.27 -10.39
N SER A 149 -11.87 -6.02 -10.95
CA SER A 149 -11.61 -7.09 -11.93
C SER A 149 -10.96 -6.61 -13.24
N ASP A 150 -11.11 -5.33 -13.57
CA ASP A 150 -10.53 -4.68 -14.74
C ASP A 150 -9.15 -4.05 -14.47
N ASN A 151 -8.70 -4.00 -13.21
CA ASN A 151 -7.34 -3.55 -12.86
C ASN A 151 -6.31 -4.67 -13.08
N LEU A 152 -6.14 -5.07 -14.34
CA LEU A 152 -5.23 -6.15 -14.73
C LEU A 152 -3.78 -5.92 -14.29
N ALA A 153 -3.35 -4.66 -14.16
CA ALA A 153 -2.01 -4.33 -13.71
C ALA A 153 -1.80 -4.74 -12.24
N SER A 154 -2.77 -4.44 -11.38
CA SER A 154 -2.72 -4.83 -9.97
C SER A 154 -2.87 -6.34 -9.78
N ILE A 155 -3.77 -6.98 -10.52
CA ILE A 155 -3.96 -8.44 -10.52
C ILE A 155 -2.63 -9.15 -10.80
N LYS A 156 -1.94 -8.78 -11.89
CA LYS A 156 -0.63 -9.36 -12.24
C LYS A 156 0.43 -9.17 -11.15
N VAL A 157 0.42 -8.04 -10.45
CA VAL A 157 1.36 -7.84 -9.33
C VAL A 157 1.06 -8.83 -8.20
N LEU A 158 -0.21 -8.97 -7.81
CA LEU A 158 -0.62 -9.87 -6.73
C LEU A 158 -0.27 -11.33 -7.06
N GLU A 159 -0.62 -11.80 -8.26
CA GLU A 159 -0.32 -13.16 -8.73
C GLU A 159 1.19 -13.44 -8.75
N HIS A 160 2.01 -12.49 -9.24
CA HIS A 160 3.47 -12.66 -9.26
C HIS A 160 4.12 -12.64 -7.86
N VAL A 161 3.43 -12.09 -6.85
CA VAL A 161 3.90 -12.15 -5.46
C VAL A 161 3.42 -13.42 -4.77
N GLY A 162 2.56 -14.21 -5.41
CA GLY A 162 2.03 -15.46 -4.89
C GLY A 162 0.73 -15.29 -4.10
N PHE A 163 -0.02 -14.22 -4.32
CA PHE A 163 -1.39 -14.15 -3.83
C PHE A 163 -2.30 -15.07 -4.64
N GLN A 164 -3.22 -15.72 -3.97
CA GLN A 164 -4.24 -16.56 -4.57
C GLN A 164 -5.59 -15.87 -4.55
N GLN A 165 -6.34 -15.99 -5.64
CA GLN A 165 -7.71 -15.49 -5.74
C GLN A 165 -8.65 -16.36 -4.90
N GLU A 166 -9.50 -15.75 -4.07
CA GLU A 166 -10.44 -16.48 -3.21
C GLU A 166 -11.90 -16.27 -3.58
N GLY A 167 -12.21 -15.20 -4.32
CA GLY A 167 -13.59 -14.93 -4.71
C GLY A 167 -13.83 -13.47 -5.08
N THR A 168 -15.10 -13.11 -5.23
CA THR A 168 -15.54 -11.75 -5.53
C THR A 168 -16.46 -11.24 -4.42
N ALA A 169 -16.14 -10.10 -3.87
CA ALA A 169 -16.97 -9.35 -2.93
C ALA A 169 -17.79 -8.31 -3.71
N ARG A 170 -19.12 -8.45 -3.69
CA ARG A 170 -20.03 -7.54 -4.39
C ARG A 170 -20.18 -6.22 -3.64
N ASP A 171 -20.23 -5.10 -4.38
CA ASP A 171 -20.41 -3.73 -3.84
C ASP A 171 -19.50 -3.46 -2.62
N TYR A 172 -18.24 -3.88 -2.72
CA TYR A 172 -17.33 -3.98 -1.58
C TYR A 172 -16.76 -2.63 -1.16
N LEU A 173 -16.25 -1.84 -2.12
CA LEU A 173 -15.64 -0.55 -1.84
C LEU A 173 -16.25 0.54 -2.74
N LYS A 174 -16.40 1.75 -2.17
CA LYS A 174 -16.86 2.91 -2.92
C LYS A 174 -15.68 3.59 -3.59
N ILE A 175 -15.48 3.28 -4.87
CA ILE A 175 -14.39 3.79 -5.71
C ILE A 175 -14.95 4.82 -6.67
N ASN A 176 -14.27 5.97 -6.79
CA ASN A 176 -14.68 7.08 -7.67
C ASN A 176 -16.18 7.40 -7.57
N GLY A 177 -16.72 7.43 -6.33
CA GLY A 177 -18.10 7.73 -6.03
C GLY A 177 -19.12 6.60 -6.21
N LYS A 178 -18.73 5.43 -6.73
CA LYS A 178 -19.61 4.28 -6.98
C LYS A 178 -19.17 3.05 -6.18
N TRP A 179 -20.14 2.25 -5.72
CA TRP A 179 -19.84 0.94 -5.18
C TRP A 179 -19.35 0.03 -6.29
N GLN A 180 -18.29 -0.72 -6.03
CA GLN A 180 -17.62 -1.57 -7.01
C GLN A 180 -17.36 -2.96 -6.44
N ASP A 181 -17.56 -3.96 -7.27
CA ASP A 181 -17.13 -5.32 -6.97
C ASP A 181 -15.60 -5.41 -6.95
N HIS A 182 -15.09 -6.23 -6.06
CA HIS A 182 -13.67 -6.49 -5.96
C HIS A 182 -13.37 -7.96 -5.91
N VAL A 183 -12.37 -8.38 -6.67
CA VAL A 183 -11.77 -9.70 -6.53
C VAL A 183 -10.88 -9.68 -5.30
N VAL A 184 -11.11 -10.62 -4.40
CA VAL A 184 -10.33 -10.77 -3.15
C VAL A 184 -9.20 -11.75 -3.38
N TYR A 185 -8.01 -11.32 -3.03
CA TYR A 185 -6.78 -12.11 -3.06
C TYR A 185 -6.21 -12.24 -1.65
N ALA A 186 -5.60 -13.36 -1.36
CA ALA A 186 -4.86 -13.58 -0.11
C ALA A 186 -3.53 -14.26 -0.36
N LYS A 187 -2.57 -13.96 0.54
CA LYS A 187 -1.30 -14.68 0.66
C LYS A 187 -1.11 -15.10 2.11
N LEU A 188 -0.70 -16.35 2.32
CA LEU A 188 -0.44 -16.92 3.63
C LEU A 188 1.06 -16.95 3.94
N SER A 189 1.40 -17.04 5.21
CA SER A 189 2.79 -17.07 5.68
C SER A 189 3.55 -18.34 5.26
N GLY A 190 2.85 -19.36 4.78
CA GLY A 190 3.42 -20.62 4.30
C GLY A 190 3.50 -20.75 2.78
N ASP A 191 3.05 -19.73 2.01
CA ASP A 191 3.05 -19.73 0.53
C ASP A 191 4.43 -19.36 -0.05
#